data_962e170250adc51a35fb2db40dd23d30
#
_entry.id   962e170250adc51a35fb2db40dd23d30
#
_cell.length_a   1.000
_cell.length_b   1.000
_cell.length_c   1.000
_cell.angle_alpha   90.00
_cell.angle_beta   90.00
_cell.angle_gamma   90.00
#
_symmetry.space_group_name_H-M   'P 1'
#
loop_
_entity.id
_entity.type
_entity.pdbx_description
1 polymer ?
#
loop_
_entity_poly.entity_id
_entity_poly.type
_entity_poly.pdbx_seq_one_letter_code
_entity_poly.pdbx_strand_id
1 'polypeptide(L)'
;MRGLIISLLVLASSSVSLAQTEKSSVAGIKFAELTYDYGTIEQGDKVHHEFQFTSTGKEPLTITQAKGSCGCTVPEFPTQALKKGEKGTIKVTFDSAGKMGLQDKTVTVITNTPDSPIVLHIKGVIKPATPANTPEARPMENPKN
;
A
#
# COMPACT_ATOMS: atom_id res chain seq x y z
N MET A 1 85.11 1.09 -26.31
CA MET A 1 85.32 0.60 -24.91
C MET A 1 84.10 0.93 -24.13
N ARG A 2 83.46 -0.14 -23.73
CA ARG A 2 82.62 -0.38 -22.54
C ARG A 2 81.41 0.55 -22.35
N GLY A 3 80.35 0.18 -23.06
CA GLY A 3 78.99 0.68 -22.78
C GLY A 3 78.39 0.12 -21.54
N LEU A 4 77.89 0.99 -20.72
CA LEU A 4 77.10 0.59 -19.51
C LEU A 4 75.63 0.68 -19.87
N ILE A 5 75.00 -0.45 -20.00
CA ILE A 5 73.55 -0.52 -20.23
C ILE A 5 72.84 -0.45 -18.88
N ILE A 6 72.21 0.68 -18.56
CA ILE A 6 71.36 0.80 -17.36
C ILE A 6 70.00 0.34 -17.77
N SER A 7 69.62 -0.84 -17.32
CA SER A 7 68.25 -1.39 -17.45
C SER A 7 67.36 -0.71 -16.46
N LEU A 8 66.44 0.17 -16.95
CA LEU A 8 65.44 0.81 -16.13
C LEU A 8 64.25 -0.12 -15.98
N LEU A 9 64.14 -0.74 -14.81
CA LEU A 9 63.04 -1.60 -14.46
C LEU A 9 61.87 -0.73 -14.03
N VAL A 10 60.86 -0.55 -14.91
CA VAL A 10 59.60 0.15 -14.61
C VAL A 10 58.70 -0.84 -13.91
N LEU A 11 58.55 -0.70 -12.57
CA LEU A 11 57.54 -1.40 -11.81
C LEU A 11 56.19 -0.71 -12.10
N ALA A 12 55.39 -1.36 -12.91
CA ALA A 12 53.97 -0.96 -13.09
C ALA A 12 53.17 -1.40 -11.84
N SER A 13 52.95 -0.46 -10.95
CA SER A 13 52.05 -0.66 -9.80
C SER A 13 50.60 -0.66 -10.31
N SER A 14 50.04 -1.84 -10.53
CA SER A 14 48.63 -2.02 -10.84
C SER A 14 47.80 -1.80 -9.56
N SER A 15 47.28 -0.57 -9.40
CA SER A 15 46.31 -0.26 -8.37
C SER A 15 44.97 -0.92 -8.71
N VAL A 16 44.69 -2.06 -8.11
CA VAL A 16 43.36 -2.66 -8.14
C VAL A 16 42.46 -1.81 -7.27
N SER A 17 41.70 -0.92 -7.91
CA SER A 17 40.58 -0.23 -7.25
C SER A 17 39.47 -1.25 -6.98
N LEU A 18 39.40 -1.74 -5.76
CA LEU A 18 38.22 -2.43 -5.26
C LEU A 18 37.08 -1.42 -5.26
N ALA A 19 36.25 -1.46 -6.30
CA ALA A 19 34.96 -0.79 -6.29
C ALA A 19 34.13 -1.42 -5.15
N GLN A 20 34.15 -0.79 -3.99
CA GLN A 20 33.21 -1.08 -2.92
C GLN A 20 31.84 -0.70 -3.46
N THR A 21 31.06 -1.73 -3.81
CA THR A 21 29.62 -1.55 -4.04
C THR A 21 29.07 -1.09 -2.69
N GLU A 22 28.95 0.20 -2.53
CA GLU A 22 28.21 0.83 -1.43
C GLU A 22 26.83 0.20 -1.48
N LYS A 23 26.58 -0.77 -0.57
CA LYS A 23 25.26 -1.36 -0.39
C LYS A 23 24.39 -0.26 0.19
N SER A 24 23.79 0.53 -0.71
CA SER A 24 22.91 1.63 -0.35
C SER A 24 21.94 1.16 0.73
N SER A 25 22.04 1.73 1.91
CA SER A 25 21.10 1.48 2.98
C SER A 25 19.85 2.25 2.63
N VAL A 26 18.79 1.53 2.27
CA VAL A 26 17.50 2.12 1.88
C VAL A 26 16.41 1.60 2.79
N ALA A 27 15.38 2.40 2.97
CA ALA A 27 14.14 1.95 3.57
C ALA A 27 13.47 0.90 2.67
N GLY A 28 12.75 -0.04 3.25
CA GLY A 28 12.03 -1.06 2.51
C GLY A 28 10.70 -1.37 3.19
N ILE A 29 9.72 -1.74 2.40
CA ILE A 29 8.38 -2.12 2.87
C ILE A 29 7.96 -3.41 2.18
N LYS A 30 7.30 -4.30 2.93
CA LYS A 30 6.68 -5.50 2.39
C LYS A 30 5.26 -5.63 2.92
N PHE A 31 4.29 -5.53 2.05
CA PHE A 31 2.89 -5.80 2.36
C PHE A 31 2.61 -7.30 2.39
N ALA A 32 1.70 -7.73 3.25
CA ALA A 32 1.18 -9.09 3.26
C ALA A 32 0.33 -9.35 2.02
N GLU A 33 -0.44 -8.33 1.60
CA GLU A 33 -1.24 -8.32 0.38
C GLU A 33 -1.35 -6.88 -0.15
N LEU A 34 -1.57 -6.74 -1.45
CA LEU A 34 -1.79 -5.45 -2.10
C LEU A 34 -3.25 -5.30 -2.59
N THR A 35 -4.02 -6.37 -2.52
CA THR A 35 -5.40 -6.40 -2.99
C THR A 35 -6.27 -7.12 -1.99
N TYR A 36 -7.34 -6.47 -1.60
CA TYR A 36 -8.41 -7.04 -0.80
C TYR A 36 -9.70 -7.12 -1.62
N ASP A 37 -10.26 -8.33 -1.70
CA ASP A 37 -11.55 -8.57 -2.35
C ASP A 37 -12.62 -8.77 -1.26
N TYR A 38 -13.55 -7.82 -1.16
CA TYR A 38 -14.64 -7.88 -0.19
C TYR A 38 -15.82 -8.76 -0.67
N GLY A 39 -15.72 -9.35 -1.86
CA GLY A 39 -16.77 -10.19 -2.42
C GLY A 39 -17.99 -9.37 -2.85
N THR A 40 -19.17 -9.78 -2.39
CA THR A 40 -20.43 -9.11 -2.72
C THR A 40 -21.06 -8.50 -1.47
N ILE A 41 -21.36 -7.19 -1.55
CA ILE A 41 -21.98 -6.41 -0.47
C ILE A 41 -23.23 -5.69 -0.98
N GLU A 42 -24.04 -5.13 -0.08
CA GLU A 42 -25.17 -4.29 -0.44
C GLU A 42 -24.77 -2.79 -0.51
N GLN A 43 -25.50 -2.03 -1.32
CA GLN A 43 -25.30 -0.60 -1.40
C GLN A 43 -25.57 0.06 -0.03
N GLY A 44 -24.62 0.87 0.43
CA GLY A 44 -24.66 1.50 1.75
C GLY A 44 -23.82 0.82 2.80
N ASP A 45 -23.35 -0.42 2.54
CA ASP A 45 -22.42 -1.09 3.43
C ASP A 45 -21.07 -0.37 3.49
N LYS A 46 -20.42 -0.47 4.64
CA LYS A 46 -19.04 0.01 4.83
C LYS A 46 -18.09 -1.16 4.96
N VAL A 47 -17.08 -1.18 4.12
CA VAL A 47 -16.00 -2.16 4.18
C VAL A 47 -14.84 -1.57 4.96
N HIS A 48 -14.33 -2.34 5.93
CA HIS A 48 -13.11 -2.02 6.67
C HIS A 48 -12.09 -3.10 6.41
N HIS A 49 -10.88 -2.70 6.03
CA HIS A 49 -9.78 -3.63 5.82
C HIS A 49 -8.47 -3.06 6.31
N GLU A 50 -7.59 -3.95 6.79
CA GLU A 50 -6.29 -3.62 7.33
C GLU A 50 -5.17 -4.25 6.48
N PHE A 51 -4.52 -3.44 5.65
CA PHE A 51 -3.33 -3.88 4.92
C PHE A 51 -2.13 -3.89 5.86
N GLN A 52 -1.71 -5.08 6.25
CA GLN A 52 -0.54 -5.26 7.10
C GLN A 52 0.74 -5.19 6.27
N PHE A 53 1.75 -4.54 6.83
CA PHE A 53 3.08 -4.48 6.22
C PHE A 53 4.19 -4.59 7.27
N THR A 54 5.39 -4.86 6.81
CA THR A 54 6.62 -4.94 7.63
C THR A 54 7.68 -4.04 7.03
N SER A 55 8.37 -3.28 7.87
CA SER A 55 9.56 -2.54 7.49
C SER A 55 10.73 -3.52 7.28
N THR A 56 11.30 -3.55 6.07
CA THR A 56 12.33 -4.54 5.69
C THR A 56 13.69 -3.92 5.40
N GLY A 57 13.74 -2.60 5.19
CA GLY A 57 14.96 -1.88 4.87
C GLY A 57 15.92 -1.76 6.06
N LYS A 58 17.10 -1.22 5.80
CA LYS A 58 18.07 -0.86 6.85
C LYS A 58 17.75 0.48 7.48
N GLU A 59 17.25 1.43 6.67
CA GLU A 59 16.78 2.72 7.12
C GLU A 59 15.34 2.66 7.62
N PRO A 60 14.96 3.50 8.57
CA PRO A 60 13.59 3.57 9.04
C PRO A 60 12.59 3.87 7.91
N LEU A 61 11.50 3.11 7.88
CA LEU A 61 10.41 3.32 6.94
C LEU A 61 9.51 4.45 7.41
N THR A 62 9.24 5.40 6.52
CA THR A 62 8.28 6.48 6.75
C THR A 62 7.22 6.47 5.66
N ILE A 63 5.96 6.53 6.07
CA ILE A 63 4.83 6.77 5.17
C ILE A 63 4.49 8.25 5.28
N THR A 64 4.55 8.96 4.17
CA THR A 64 4.28 10.41 4.13
C THR A 64 2.87 10.74 3.70
N GLN A 65 2.24 9.84 2.94
CA GLN A 65 0.87 10.01 2.48
C GLN A 65 0.22 8.65 2.17
N ALA A 66 -1.08 8.57 2.43
CA ALA A 66 -1.95 7.55 1.85
C ALA A 66 -3.22 8.25 1.37
N LYS A 67 -3.62 8.02 0.11
CA LYS A 67 -4.74 8.72 -0.52
C LYS A 67 -5.62 7.74 -1.29
N GLY A 68 -6.92 7.73 -0.97
CA GLY A 68 -7.93 6.98 -1.72
C GLY A 68 -8.21 7.61 -3.08
N SER A 69 -8.60 6.79 -4.06
CA SER A 69 -8.98 7.21 -5.42
C SER A 69 -10.29 8.02 -5.45
N CYS A 70 -11.05 8.03 -4.37
CA CYS A 70 -12.26 8.85 -4.18
C CYS A 70 -12.41 9.21 -2.70
N GLY A 71 -13.26 10.20 -2.39
CA GLY A 71 -13.63 10.51 -1.00
C GLY A 71 -14.40 9.39 -0.28
N CYS A 72 -14.80 8.36 -1.00
CA CYS A 72 -15.44 7.16 -0.47
C CYS A 72 -14.46 6.12 0.09
N THR A 73 -13.16 6.32 -0.11
CA THR A 73 -12.09 5.44 0.34
C THR A 73 -11.13 6.25 1.21
N VAL A 74 -11.18 6.03 2.51
CA VAL A 74 -10.44 6.80 3.50
C VAL A 74 -9.38 5.91 4.15
N PRO A 75 -8.10 6.15 3.88
CA PRO A 75 -7.00 5.44 4.52
C PRO A 75 -6.53 6.14 5.80
N GLU A 76 -6.14 5.33 6.80
CA GLU A 76 -5.39 5.74 7.98
C GLU A 76 -4.06 4.98 8.03
N PHE A 77 -2.98 5.64 8.40
CA PHE A 77 -1.64 5.04 8.40
C PHE A 77 -0.80 5.55 9.56
N PRO A 78 0.23 4.79 9.99
CA PRO A 78 1.13 5.24 11.04
C PRO A 78 2.00 6.41 10.56
N THR A 79 2.06 7.46 11.36
CA THR A 79 2.86 8.67 11.08
C THR A 79 4.29 8.59 11.64
N GLN A 80 4.56 7.58 12.48
CA GLN A 80 5.88 7.36 13.07
C GLN A 80 6.76 6.53 12.14
N ALA A 81 8.06 6.80 12.15
CA ALA A 81 9.04 6.01 11.43
C ALA A 81 9.15 4.60 12.05
N LEU A 82 9.10 3.57 11.22
CA LEU A 82 9.18 2.17 11.62
C LEU A 82 10.57 1.61 11.35
N LYS A 83 11.19 1.05 12.38
CA LYS A 83 12.49 0.39 12.28
C LYS A 83 12.37 -0.95 11.55
N LYS A 84 13.49 -1.47 11.08
CA LYS A 84 13.56 -2.78 10.44
C LYS A 84 12.92 -3.87 11.30
N GLY A 85 12.01 -4.64 10.72
CA GLY A 85 11.26 -5.72 11.36
C GLY A 85 9.99 -5.29 12.08
N GLU A 86 9.77 -3.98 12.28
CA GLU A 86 8.53 -3.48 12.83
C GLU A 86 7.38 -3.63 11.83
N LYS A 87 6.22 -3.96 12.36
CA LYS A 87 4.98 -4.11 11.59
C LYS A 87 4.14 -2.86 11.71
N GLY A 88 3.45 -2.52 10.63
CA GLY A 88 2.45 -1.47 10.59
C GLY A 88 1.22 -1.91 9.85
N THR A 89 0.20 -1.08 9.89
CA THR A 89 -1.09 -1.33 9.25
C THR A 89 -1.59 -0.07 8.59
N ILE A 90 -2.08 -0.19 7.35
CA ILE A 90 -2.89 0.84 6.71
C ILE A 90 -4.34 0.39 6.81
N LYS A 91 -5.13 1.11 7.61
CA LYS A 91 -6.56 0.85 7.74
C LYS A 91 -7.28 1.59 6.63
N VAL A 92 -8.17 0.90 5.92
CA VAL A 92 -8.93 1.51 4.83
C VAL A 92 -10.41 1.29 5.07
N THR A 93 -11.17 2.37 5.03
CA THR A 93 -12.63 2.34 5.07
C THR A 93 -13.16 2.73 3.69
N PHE A 94 -13.99 1.88 3.11
CA PHE A 94 -14.70 2.12 1.85
C PHE A 94 -16.21 2.19 2.11
N ASP A 95 -16.83 3.29 1.71
CA ASP A 95 -18.27 3.50 1.79
C ASP A 95 -18.92 3.23 0.42
N SER A 96 -19.81 2.25 0.38
CA SER A 96 -20.49 1.82 -0.83
C SER A 96 -21.75 2.63 -1.16
N ALA A 97 -22.11 3.63 -0.37
CA ALA A 97 -23.27 4.47 -0.61
C ALA A 97 -23.23 5.11 -2.01
N GLY A 98 -24.34 4.98 -2.74
CA GLY A 98 -24.48 5.50 -4.11
C GLY A 98 -23.64 4.77 -5.16
N LYS A 99 -23.07 3.60 -4.85
CA LYS A 99 -22.27 2.80 -5.79
C LYS A 99 -22.94 1.48 -6.10
N MET A 100 -22.72 0.98 -7.33
CA MET A 100 -23.33 -0.23 -7.83
C MET A 100 -22.39 -0.99 -8.75
N GLY A 101 -22.57 -2.31 -8.84
CA GLY A 101 -21.81 -3.18 -9.72
C GLY A 101 -20.39 -3.42 -9.26
N LEU A 102 -19.53 -3.84 -10.18
CA LEU A 102 -18.12 -4.09 -9.93
C LEU A 102 -17.40 -2.80 -9.54
N GLN A 103 -16.69 -2.82 -8.44
CA GLN A 103 -15.85 -1.73 -7.97
C GLN A 103 -14.41 -2.21 -7.79
N ASP A 104 -13.47 -1.34 -8.14
CA ASP A 104 -12.06 -1.44 -7.79
C ASP A 104 -11.60 -0.04 -7.36
N LYS A 105 -11.36 0.14 -6.07
CA LYS A 105 -10.89 1.39 -5.48
C LYS A 105 -9.45 1.23 -5.05
N THR A 106 -8.65 2.26 -5.28
CA THR A 106 -7.23 2.24 -4.96
C THR A 106 -6.90 3.19 -3.82
N VAL A 107 -5.85 2.82 -3.08
CA VAL A 107 -5.16 3.68 -2.13
C VAL A 107 -3.71 3.80 -2.57
N THR A 108 -3.29 5.02 -2.89
CA THR A 108 -1.90 5.32 -3.23
C THR A 108 -1.14 5.69 -1.97
N VAL A 109 -0.08 4.94 -1.68
CA VAL A 109 0.77 5.08 -0.49
C VAL A 109 2.12 5.63 -0.91
N ILE A 110 2.51 6.78 -0.36
CA ILE A 110 3.80 7.42 -0.58
C ILE A 110 4.71 7.12 0.60
N THR A 111 5.87 6.57 0.32
CA THR A 111 6.87 6.18 1.31
C THR A 111 8.26 6.67 0.91
N ASN A 112 9.23 6.55 1.81
CA ASN A 112 10.64 6.79 1.51
C ASN A 112 11.37 5.57 0.92
N THR A 113 10.63 4.61 0.37
CA THR A 113 11.22 3.42 -0.28
C THR A 113 11.37 3.62 -1.79
N PRO A 114 12.28 2.87 -2.45
CA PRO A 114 12.43 2.93 -3.92
C PRO A 114 11.17 2.51 -4.70
N ASP A 115 10.33 1.67 -4.09
CA ASP A 115 9.09 1.16 -4.71
C ASP A 115 7.91 2.14 -4.61
N SER A 116 8.12 3.32 -4.01
CA SER A 116 7.10 4.37 -3.90
C SER A 116 6.81 5.03 -5.25
N PRO A 117 5.53 5.29 -5.59
CA PRO A 117 4.31 5.02 -4.84
C PRO A 117 3.85 3.57 -4.92
N ILE A 118 3.25 3.07 -3.84
CA ILE A 118 2.65 1.74 -3.77
C ILE A 118 1.14 1.88 -3.87
N VAL A 119 0.49 1.01 -4.66
CA VAL A 119 -0.96 1.04 -4.86
C VAL A 119 -1.60 -0.19 -4.22
N LEU A 120 -2.53 0.07 -3.32
CA LEU A 120 -3.38 -0.95 -2.71
C LEU A 120 -4.76 -0.94 -3.38
N HIS A 121 -5.38 -2.10 -3.53
CA HIS A 121 -6.69 -2.27 -4.15
C HIS A 121 -7.72 -2.81 -3.16
N ILE A 122 -8.92 -2.22 -3.17
CA ILE A 122 -10.12 -2.76 -2.54
C ILE A 122 -11.16 -2.96 -3.63
N LYS A 123 -11.57 -4.20 -3.87
CA LYS A 123 -12.46 -4.55 -4.97
C LYS A 123 -13.56 -5.50 -4.54
N GLY A 124 -14.62 -5.54 -5.33
CA GLY A 124 -15.78 -6.44 -5.14
C GLY A 124 -17.00 -5.95 -5.89
N VAL A 125 -18.14 -6.54 -5.63
CA VAL A 125 -19.41 -6.26 -6.30
C VAL A 125 -20.40 -5.68 -5.31
N ILE A 126 -21.07 -4.60 -5.71
CA ILE A 126 -22.13 -3.96 -4.93
C ILE A 126 -23.48 -4.27 -5.57
N LYS A 127 -24.38 -4.90 -4.81
CA LYS A 127 -25.78 -5.14 -5.19
C LYS A 127 -26.68 -4.01 -4.70
N PRO A 128 -27.89 -3.86 -5.26
CA PRO A 128 -28.89 -2.99 -4.70
C PRO A 128 -29.16 -3.32 -3.23
N ALA A 129 -29.37 -2.30 -2.41
CA ALA A 129 -29.84 -2.53 -1.05
C ALA A 129 -31.18 -3.26 -1.09
N THR A 130 -31.31 -4.34 -0.33
CA THR A 130 -32.60 -5.00 -0.15
C THR A 130 -33.48 -4.04 0.66
N PRO A 131 -34.67 -3.67 0.17
CA PRO A 131 -35.56 -2.81 0.95
C PRO A 131 -35.84 -3.52 2.28
N ALA A 132 -35.40 -2.90 3.37
CA ALA A 132 -35.80 -3.34 4.69
C ALA A 132 -37.32 -3.41 4.70
N ASN A 133 -37.90 -4.57 5.06
CA ASN A 133 -39.34 -4.80 5.18
C ASN A 133 -40.01 -3.57 5.77
N THR A 134 -40.63 -2.77 4.90
CA THR A 134 -41.62 -1.79 5.37
C THR A 134 -42.67 -2.63 6.08
N PRO A 135 -42.98 -2.40 7.38
CA PRO A 135 -44.07 -3.10 8.02
C PRO A 135 -45.30 -2.87 7.15
N GLU A 136 -45.81 -3.97 6.61
CA GLU A 136 -47.02 -4.00 5.80
C GLU A 136 -48.06 -3.14 6.52
N ALA A 137 -48.44 -2.02 5.89
CA ALA A 137 -49.49 -1.16 6.37
C ALA A 137 -50.72 -2.06 6.54
N ARG A 138 -51.12 -2.34 7.80
CA ARG A 138 -52.36 -3.07 8.10
C ARG A 138 -53.47 -2.36 7.36
N PRO A 139 -54.28 -3.10 6.59
CA PRO A 139 -55.46 -2.50 5.99
C PRO A 139 -56.28 -1.83 7.10
N MET A 140 -56.54 -0.55 6.93
CA MET A 140 -57.49 0.13 7.82
C MET A 140 -58.84 -0.55 7.64
N GLU A 141 -59.19 -1.36 8.63
CA GLU A 141 -60.55 -1.89 8.77
C GLU A 141 -61.48 -0.69 8.95
N ASN A 142 -62.28 -0.47 7.91
CA ASN A 142 -63.28 0.58 7.87
C ASN A 142 -64.37 0.23 8.91
N PRO A 143 -64.62 1.03 9.97
CA PRO A 143 -65.70 0.77 10.88
C PRO A 143 -67.02 1.05 10.13
N LYS A 144 -67.71 -0.02 9.75
CA LYS A 144 -69.11 0.08 9.33
C LYS A 144 -69.94 0.43 10.58
N ASN A 145 -70.48 1.58 10.45
CA ASN A 145 -71.75 2.07 10.95
C ASN A 145 -72.56 1.11 11.85
#